data_c2be9d8d2b2c691f23362aae6b713b6f
#
_entry.id   c2be9d8d2b2c691f23362aae6b713b6f
#
_cell.length_a   1.000
_cell.length_b   1.000
_cell.length_c   1.000
_cell.angle_alpha   90.00
_cell.angle_beta   90.00
_cell.angle_gamma   90.00
#
_symmetry.space_group_name_H-M   'P 1'
#
loop_
_entity.id
_entity.type
_entity.pdbx_description
1 polymer ?
#
loop_
_entity_poly.entity_id
_entity_poly.type
_entity_poly.pdbx_seq_one_letter_code
_entity_poly.pdbx_strand_id
1 'polypeptide(L)'
;LPIVHELPATRPIDADSRSLLGDLDAAASQLGIRYFIGGATARQVILENVFGNQPGRRTHDIDIGICIADWAEHELLCRQLIAAGRFRPVDKNPHKLTYHRDGERVMVLDLIPFGDIEKPAASIAWPPAMDTVMNVAGFRQAFDAAIRIVVDDSLVVPFASLPGLAMLKLLAWHDRHGDDRRDATDLLTLLCSYESAGNQDRLFGQEADLLEKYDFDIDIAAAALLARGAEAATKQIVTVLGDERVFQRLLDHMAFGDRQAVVGDGMDPRRVH
;
A
#
# COMPACT_ATOMS: atom_id res chain seq x y z
N LEU A 1 16.21 9.51 -8.49
CA LEU A 1 15.53 8.62 -9.45
C LEU A 1 14.66 7.65 -8.66
N PRO A 2 13.46 7.29 -9.14
CA PRO A 2 12.64 6.28 -8.48
C PRO A 2 13.37 4.93 -8.48
N ILE A 3 13.17 4.15 -7.41
CA ILE A 3 13.68 2.79 -7.32
C ILE A 3 12.91 1.94 -8.33
N VAL A 4 13.63 1.15 -9.13
CA VAL A 4 13.06 0.26 -10.15
C VAL A 4 13.45 -1.18 -9.81
N HIS A 5 12.48 -2.09 -9.78
CA HIS A 5 12.69 -3.52 -9.66
C HIS A 5 12.12 -4.24 -10.88
N GLU A 6 12.77 -5.31 -11.30
CA GLU A 6 12.28 -6.20 -12.35
C GLU A 6 11.72 -7.47 -11.71
N LEU A 7 10.59 -7.96 -12.21
CA LEU A 7 10.07 -9.25 -11.77
C LEU A 7 10.92 -10.37 -12.37
N PRO A 8 11.46 -11.28 -11.55
CA PRO A 8 12.14 -12.46 -12.06
C PRO A 8 11.17 -13.31 -12.89
N ALA A 9 11.62 -13.84 -14.02
CA ALA A 9 10.83 -14.71 -14.88
C ALA A 9 10.29 -15.97 -14.15
N THR A 10 10.96 -16.38 -13.07
CA THR A 10 10.55 -17.51 -12.23
C THR A 10 9.46 -17.18 -11.21
N ARG A 11 9.16 -15.90 -11.00
CA ARG A 11 8.14 -15.41 -10.06
C ARG A 11 7.26 -14.32 -10.69
N PRO A 12 6.60 -14.58 -11.84
CA PRO A 12 5.70 -13.61 -12.44
C PRO A 12 4.48 -13.37 -11.55
N ILE A 13 3.82 -12.24 -11.71
CA ILE A 13 2.46 -12.08 -11.19
C ILE A 13 1.51 -12.99 -11.99
N ASP A 14 0.36 -13.31 -11.41
CA ASP A 14 -0.65 -14.11 -12.12
C ASP A 14 -1.22 -13.37 -13.35
N ALA A 15 -1.74 -14.15 -14.31
CA ALA A 15 -2.20 -13.63 -15.59
C ALA A 15 -3.37 -12.62 -15.47
N ASP A 16 -4.25 -12.81 -14.47
CA ASP A 16 -5.38 -11.91 -14.24
C ASP A 16 -4.93 -10.56 -13.70
N SER A 17 -4.06 -10.57 -12.69
CA SER A 17 -3.42 -9.36 -12.15
C SER A 17 -2.64 -8.61 -13.24
N ARG A 18 -1.86 -9.33 -14.04
CA ARG A 18 -1.11 -8.73 -15.15
C ARG A 18 -2.03 -8.05 -16.16
N SER A 19 -3.10 -8.74 -16.54
CA SER A 19 -4.06 -8.23 -17.55
C SER A 19 -4.83 -7.01 -17.02
N LEU A 20 -5.29 -7.08 -15.76
CA LEU A 20 -5.97 -5.97 -15.09
C LEU A 20 -5.06 -4.74 -14.98
N LEU A 21 -3.81 -4.92 -14.52
CA LEU A 21 -2.85 -3.82 -14.39
C LEU A 21 -2.51 -3.20 -15.75
N GLY A 22 -2.45 -4.01 -16.82
CA GLY A 22 -2.26 -3.51 -18.19
C GLY A 22 -3.43 -2.65 -18.68
N ASP A 23 -4.67 -3.07 -18.41
CA ASP A 23 -5.87 -2.28 -18.75
C ASP A 23 -5.93 -0.96 -17.95
N LEU A 24 -5.60 -1.02 -16.66
CA LEU A 24 -5.55 0.15 -15.81
C LEU A 24 -4.49 1.14 -16.30
N ASP A 25 -3.27 0.67 -16.55
CA ASP A 25 -2.17 1.52 -17.02
C ASP A 25 -2.50 2.19 -18.35
N ALA A 26 -3.07 1.43 -19.30
CA ALA A 26 -3.50 1.97 -20.58
C ALA A 26 -4.58 3.07 -20.42
N ALA A 27 -5.60 2.83 -19.59
CA ALA A 27 -6.66 3.80 -19.36
C ALA A 27 -6.14 5.05 -18.63
N ALA A 28 -5.35 4.87 -17.58
CA ALA A 28 -4.78 5.98 -16.82
C ALA A 28 -3.81 6.83 -17.68
N SER A 29 -2.95 6.16 -18.46
CA SER A 29 -2.01 6.84 -19.37
C SER A 29 -2.72 7.67 -20.45
N GLN A 30 -3.79 7.16 -21.05
CA GLN A 30 -4.60 7.90 -22.04
C GLN A 30 -5.22 9.18 -21.46
N LEU A 31 -5.56 9.15 -20.18
CA LEU A 31 -6.19 10.28 -19.48
C LEU A 31 -5.18 11.19 -18.76
N GLY A 32 -3.89 10.82 -18.74
CA GLY A 32 -2.87 11.54 -17.99
C GLY A 32 -3.04 11.42 -16.45
N ILE A 33 -3.82 10.45 -15.98
CA ILE A 33 -4.06 10.19 -14.57
C ILE A 33 -2.90 9.39 -14.00
N ARG A 34 -2.30 9.90 -12.93
CA ARG A 34 -1.24 9.20 -12.19
C ARG A 34 -1.85 8.35 -11.09
N TYR A 35 -1.24 7.20 -10.81
CA TYR A 35 -1.75 6.25 -9.83
C TYR A 35 -0.61 5.49 -9.16
N PHE A 36 -0.92 4.73 -8.12
CA PHE A 36 -0.06 3.69 -7.54
C PHE A 36 -0.91 2.53 -7.03
N ILE A 37 -0.31 1.34 -7.01
CA ILE A 37 -0.90 0.15 -6.40
C ILE A 37 -0.51 0.11 -4.93
N GLY A 38 -1.51 -0.03 -4.06
CA GLY A 38 -1.36 -0.12 -2.61
C GLY A 38 -1.78 -1.48 -2.05
N GLY A 39 -2.12 -1.47 -0.76
CA GLY A 39 -2.77 -2.57 -0.07
C GLY A 39 -2.02 -3.90 -0.07
N ALA A 40 -2.78 -4.99 0.08
CA ALA A 40 -2.23 -6.34 0.17
C ALA A 40 -1.59 -6.80 -1.14
N THR A 41 -2.09 -6.34 -2.29
CA THR A 41 -1.52 -6.65 -3.61
C THR A 41 -0.10 -6.09 -3.75
N ALA A 42 0.13 -4.83 -3.36
CA ALA A 42 1.48 -4.26 -3.41
C ALA A 42 2.44 -5.00 -2.48
N ARG A 43 2.02 -5.31 -1.24
CA ARG A 43 2.79 -6.13 -0.30
C ARG A 43 3.16 -7.49 -0.92
N GLN A 44 2.19 -8.18 -1.49
CA GLN A 44 2.39 -9.48 -2.11
C GLN A 44 3.39 -9.41 -3.27
N VAL A 45 3.19 -8.50 -4.22
CA VAL A 45 4.07 -8.38 -5.39
C VAL A 45 5.50 -8.07 -4.96
N ILE A 46 5.70 -7.16 -4.02
CA ILE A 46 7.05 -6.81 -3.56
C ILE A 46 7.68 -7.97 -2.80
N LEU A 47 7.03 -8.50 -1.77
CA LEU A 47 7.62 -9.53 -0.91
C LEU A 47 7.78 -10.87 -1.66
N GLU A 48 6.73 -11.35 -2.33
CA GLU A 48 6.73 -12.68 -2.93
C GLU A 48 7.38 -12.68 -4.33
N ASN A 49 6.93 -11.76 -5.23
CA ASN A 49 7.38 -11.80 -6.61
C ASN A 49 8.77 -11.16 -6.79
N VAL A 50 9.03 -9.97 -6.19
CA VAL A 50 10.35 -9.32 -6.29
C VAL A 50 11.37 -10.04 -5.43
N PHE A 51 11.14 -10.16 -4.13
CA PHE A 51 12.15 -10.65 -3.19
C PHE A 51 12.08 -12.15 -2.89
N GLY A 52 11.00 -12.85 -3.24
CA GLY A 52 10.88 -14.31 -3.08
C GLY A 52 10.59 -14.77 -1.66
N ASN A 53 10.04 -13.90 -0.83
CA ASN A 53 9.57 -14.28 0.50
C ASN A 53 8.47 -15.34 0.41
N GLN A 54 8.23 -16.04 1.52
CA GLN A 54 7.17 -17.06 1.58
C GLN A 54 5.81 -16.43 1.29
N PRO A 55 4.91 -17.15 0.58
CA PRO A 55 3.57 -16.67 0.26
C PRO A 55 2.78 -16.32 1.52
N GLY A 56 2.20 -15.12 1.52
CA GLY A 56 1.30 -14.66 2.56
C GLY A 56 -0.18 -14.87 2.22
N ARG A 57 -1.03 -14.18 2.97
CA ARG A 57 -2.48 -14.18 2.71
C ARG A 57 -2.78 -13.59 1.32
N ARG A 58 -3.49 -14.34 0.50
CA ARG A 58 -3.96 -13.89 -0.80
C ARG A 58 -5.14 -12.92 -0.67
N THR A 59 -5.22 -11.98 -1.62
CA THR A 59 -6.35 -11.07 -1.77
C THR A 59 -6.88 -11.12 -3.20
N HIS A 60 -8.16 -10.84 -3.36
CA HIS A 60 -8.80 -10.63 -4.66
C HIS A 60 -9.14 -9.16 -4.89
N ASP A 61 -8.75 -8.30 -3.95
CA ASP A 61 -8.95 -6.85 -4.03
C ASP A 61 -7.63 -6.18 -4.37
N ILE A 62 -7.65 -5.23 -5.30
CA ILE A 62 -6.52 -4.39 -5.65
C ILE A 62 -6.85 -2.97 -5.23
N ASP A 63 -6.11 -2.45 -4.25
CA ASP A 63 -6.22 -1.07 -3.79
C ASP A 63 -5.37 -0.16 -4.68
N ILE A 64 -5.99 0.85 -5.28
CA ILE A 64 -5.36 1.76 -6.23
C ILE A 64 -5.56 3.20 -5.78
N GLY A 65 -4.48 3.88 -5.44
CA GLY A 65 -4.51 5.33 -5.23
C GLY A 65 -4.45 6.06 -6.57
N ILE A 66 -5.45 6.88 -6.88
CA ILE A 66 -5.49 7.70 -8.10
C ILE A 66 -5.35 9.18 -7.77
N CYS A 67 -4.34 9.85 -8.37
CA CYS A 67 -4.03 11.25 -8.14
C CYS A 67 -4.84 12.12 -9.11
N ILE A 68 -5.90 12.76 -8.63
CA ILE A 68 -6.86 13.50 -9.43
C ILE A 68 -7.23 14.86 -8.81
N ALA A 69 -7.78 15.75 -9.66
CA ALA A 69 -8.19 17.08 -9.24
C ALA A 69 -9.67 17.12 -8.78
N ASP A 70 -10.53 16.30 -9.35
CA ASP A 70 -11.96 16.33 -9.08
C ASP A 70 -12.67 15.01 -9.40
N TRP A 71 -13.96 14.94 -9.09
CA TRP A 71 -14.80 13.75 -9.35
C TRP A 71 -15.05 13.49 -10.83
N ALA A 72 -14.93 14.49 -11.71
CA ALA A 72 -15.08 14.29 -13.15
C ALA A 72 -13.95 13.44 -13.73
N GLU A 73 -12.72 13.60 -13.24
CA GLU A 73 -11.59 12.75 -13.61
C GLU A 73 -11.78 11.31 -13.12
N HIS A 74 -12.32 11.13 -11.89
CA HIS A 74 -12.68 9.80 -11.36
C HIS A 74 -13.70 9.10 -12.27
N GLU A 75 -14.79 9.77 -12.60
CA GLU A 75 -15.83 9.23 -13.47
C GLU A 75 -15.31 8.92 -14.89
N LEU A 76 -14.39 9.76 -15.40
CA LEU A 76 -13.80 9.55 -16.72
C LEU A 76 -12.95 8.28 -16.73
N LEU A 77 -12.12 8.05 -15.70
CA LEU A 77 -11.34 6.83 -15.57
C LEU A 77 -12.25 5.59 -15.45
N CYS A 78 -13.28 5.64 -14.60
CA CYS A 78 -14.22 4.54 -14.46
C CYS A 78 -14.91 4.22 -15.81
N ARG A 79 -15.39 5.24 -16.54
CA ARG A 79 -16.00 5.05 -17.86
C ARG A 79 -15.02 4.42 -18.87
N GLN A 80 -13.77 4.87 -18.88
CA GLN A 80 -12.75 4.33 -19.76
C GLN A 80 -12.47 2.85 -19.47
N LEU A 81 -12.35 2.49 -18.19
CA LEU A 81 -12.17 1.09 -17.77
C LEU A 81 -13.38 0.22 -18.15
N ILE A 82 -14.60 0.69 -17.89
CA ILE A 82 -15.82 -0.03 -18.25
C ILE A 82 -15.93 -0.21 -19.78
N ALA A 83 -15.57 0.80 -20.55
CA ALA A 83 -15.58 0.73 -22.02
C ALA A 83 -14.61 -0.31 -22.58
N ALA A 84 -13.53 -0.67 -21.86
CA ALA A 84 -12.65 -1.77 -22.21
C ALA A 84 -13.33 -3.16 -22.14
N GLY A 85 -14.54 -3.26 -21.57
CA GLY A 85 -15.42 -4.43 -21.60
C GLY A 85 -15.17 -5.48 -20.51
N ARG A 86 -14.07 -5.38 -19.76
CA ARG A 86 -13.74 -6.32 -18.67
C ARG A 86 -14.09 -5.80 -17.28
N PHE A 87 -14.41 -4.52 -17.14
CA PHE A 87 -14.76 -3.90 -15.86
C PHE A 87 -16.26 -3.65 -15.77
N ARG A 88 -16.83 -3.85 -14.58
CA ARG A 88 -18.22 -3.55 -14.27
C ARG A 88 -18.32 -2.78 -12.95
N PRO A 89 -19.23 -1.80 -12.84
CA PRO A 89 -19.46 -1.08 -11.59
C PRO A 89 -20.00 -2.00 -10.51
N VAL A 90 -19.72 -1.68 -9.26
CA VAL A 90 -20.33 -2.32 -8.09
C VAL A 90 -21.44 -1.42 -7.58
N ASP A 91 -22.66 -1.97 -7.48
CA ASP A 91 -23.82 -1.23 -6.99
C ASP A 91 -23.54 -0.63 -5.60
N LYS A 92 -23.91 0.65 -5.44
CA LYS A 92 -23.75 1.43 -4.20
C LYS A 92 -22.31 1.64 -3.72
N ASN A 93 -21.30 1.29 -4.52
CA ASN A 93 -19.89 1.50 -4.21
C ASN A 93 -19.17 2.18 -5.38
N PRO A 94 -19.28 3.51 -5.51
CA PRO A 94 -18.77 4.24 -6.68
C PRO A 94 -17.26 4.16 -6.86
N HIS A 95 -16.51 3.80 -5.81
CA HIS A 95 -15.06 3.60 -5.85
C HIS A 95 -14.64 2.18 -6.28
N LYS A 96 -15.58 1.24 -6.44
CA LYS A 96 -15.28 -0.15 -6.75
C LYS A 96 -15.71 -0.55 -8.15
N LEU A 97 -14.83 -1.25 -8.83
CA LEU A 97 -15.12 -1.97 -10.07
C LEU A 97 -14.80 -3.45 -9.88
N THR A 98 -15.57 -4.31 -10.53
CA THR A 98 -15.23 -5.74 -10.65
C THR A 98 -14.56 -6.00 -11.98
N TYR A 99 -13.47 -6.77 -11.97
CA TYR A 99 -12.78 -7.23 -13.16
C TYR A 99 -13.25 -8.64 -13.52
N HIS A 100 -13.52 -8.86 -14.79
CA HIS A 100 -14.09 -10.10 -15.30
C HIS A 100 -13.20 -10.72 -16.38
N ARG A 101 -13.05 -12.05 -16.31
CA ARG A 101 -12.47 -12.88 -17.38
C ARG A 101 -13.50 -13.94 -17.76
N ASP A 102 -13.74 -14.10 -19.07
CA ASP A 102 -14.71 -15.05 -19.62
C ASP A 102 -16.12 -14.94 -19.01
N GLY A 103 -16.48 -13.72 -18.58
CA GLY A 103 -17.76 -13.41 -17.94
C GLY A 103 -17.81 -13.61 -16.44
N GLU A 104 -16.82 -14.27 -15.85
CA GLU A 104 -16.72 -14.48 -14.39
C GLU A 104 -15.93 -13.37 -13.70
N ARG A 105 -16.40 -12.98 -12.50
CA ARG A 105 -15.68 -12.02 -11.66
C ARG A 105 -14.44 -12.68 -11.07
N VAL A 106 -13.27 -12.12 -11.34
CA VAL A 106 -11.99 -12.64 -10.82
C VAL A 106 -11.36 -11.73 -9.77
N MET A 107 -11.56 -10.39 -9.88
CA MET A 107 -10.99 -9.42 -8.93
C MET A 107 -11.91 -8.24 -8.69
N VAL A 108 -11.63 -7.48 -7.62
CA VAL A 108 -12.24 -6.19 -7.32
C VAL A 108 -11.16 -5.12 -7.33
N LEU A 109 -11.43 -3.99 -7.98
CA LEU A 109 -10.62 -2.79 -7.91
C LEU A 109 -11.26 -1.82 -6.93
N ASP A 110 -10.44 -1.27 -6.06
CA ASP A 110 -10.82 -0.18 -5.16
C ASP A 110 -10.04 1.07 -5.60
N LEU A 111 -10.74 2.00 -6.27
CA LEU A 111 -10.16 3.23 -6.83
C LEU A 111 -10.31 4.37 -5.83
N ILE A 112 -9.25 4.63 -5.07
CA ILE A 112 -9.26 5.63 -3.99
C ILE A 112 -8.62 6.92 -4.49
N PRO A 113 -9.40 7.99 -4.67
CA PRO A 113 -8.88 9.26 -5.14
C PRO A 113 -8.16 10.02 -4.03
N PHE A 114 -7.07 10.72 -4.40
CA PHE A 114 -6.34 11.65 -3.56
C PHE A 114 -5.76 12.79 -4.42
N GLY A 115 -5.21 13.80 -3.80
CA GLY A 115 -4.60 14.92 -4.49
C GLY A 115 -5.41 16.19 -4.37
N ASP A 116 -5.59 16.95 -5.46
CA ASP A 116 -6.28 18.23 -5.42
C ASP A 116 -7.79 18.12 -5.15
N ILE A 117 -8.34 16.90 -5.24
CA ILE A 117 -9.73 16.57 -4.86
C ILE A 117 -9.98 16.64 -3.35
N GLU A 118 -8.93 16.54 -2.52
CA GLU A 118 -9.06 16.51 -1.05
C GLU A 118 -9.62 17.82 -0.49
N LYS A 119 -10.77 17.74 0.20
CA LYS A 119 -11.42 18.88 0.86
C LYS A 119 -12.18 18.42 2.13
N PRO A 120 -11.67 18.74 3.34
CA PRO A 120 -10.38 19.35 3.64
C PRO A 120 -9.19 18.46 3.30
N ALA A 121 -7.96 18.96 3.50
CA ALA A 121 -6.75 18.17 3.26
C ALA A 121 -6.81 16.80 3.97
N ALA A 122 -6.28 15.77 3.32
CA ALA A 122 -6.30 14.38 3.76
C ALA A 122 -7.71 13.74 3.85
N SER A 123 -8.73 14.34 3.26
CA SER A 123 -10.09 13.82 3.30
C SER A 123 -10.80 13.96 1.97
N ILE A 124 -11.61 12.95 1.63
CA ILE A 124 -12.52 12.98 0.51
C ILE A 124 -13.94 12.63 0.97
N ALA A 125 -14.94 13.26 0.36
CA ALA A 125 -16.36 12.93 0.58
C ALA A 125 -16.94 12.29 -0.68
N TRP A 126 -17.55 11.11 -0.52
CA TRP A 126 -18.03 10.31 -1.66
C TRP A 126 -19.36 10.84 -2.21
N PRO A 127 -19.47 11.06 -3.55
CA PRO A 127 -20.73 11.41 -4.18
C PRO A 127 -21.74 10.25 -4.18
N PRO A 128 -23.07 10.48 -4.36
CA PRO A 128 -23.65 11.81 -4.59
C PRO A 128 -23.97 12.57 -3.30
N ALA A 129 -24.13 11.88 -2.17
CA ALA A 129 -24.61 12.47 -0.92
C ALA A 129 -23.54 13.27 -0.16
N MET A 130 -22.25 12.97 -0.39
CA MET A 130 -21.11 13.58 0.30
C MET A 130 -21.13 13.38 1.84
N ASP A 131 -21.88 12.39 2.32
CA ASP A 131 -22.03 12.05 3.74
C ASP A 131 -20.99 11.02 4.23
N THR A 132 -20.45 10.25 3.31
CA THR A 132 -19.40 9.28 3.59
C THR A 132 -18.03 9.93 3.36
N VAL A 133 -17.34 10.22 4.46
CA VAL A 133 -15.99 10.83 4.42
C VAL A 133 -14.94 9.74 4.62
N MET A 134 -13.91 9.75 3.79
CA MET A 134 -12.77 8.84 3.87
C MET A 134 -11.50 9.62 4.16
N ASN A 135 -10.71 9.12 5.11
CA ASN A 135 -9.35 9.61 5.38
C ASN A 135 -8.40 9.06 4.30
N VAL A 136 -7.71 9.96 3.60
CA VAL A 136 -6.69 9.64 2.59
C VAL A 136 -5.31 10.18 2.96
N ALA A 137 -5.09 10.45 4.26
CA ALA A 137 -3.78 10.82 4.77
C ALA A 137 -2.73 9.77 4.37
N GLY A 138 -1.56 10.23 3.96
CA GLY A 138 -0.47 9.34 3.55
C GLY A 138 -0.50 8.91 2.08
N PHE A 139 -1.61 9.08 1.35
CA PHE A 139 -1.67 8.67 -0.05
C PHE A 139 -0.69 9.46 -0.93
N ARG A 140 -0.58 10.78 -0.74
CA ARG A 140 0.39 11.61 -1.44
C ARG A 140 1.82 11.14 -1.18
N GLN A 141 2.18 10.88 0.09
CA GLN A 141 3.51 10.45 0.48
C GLN A 141 3.82 9.05 -0.05
N ALA A 142 2.85 8.12 -0.01
CA ALA A 142 3.00 6.79 -0.60
C ALA A 142 3.20 6.85 -2.12
N PHE A 143 2.50 7.75 -2.79
CA PHE A 143 2.65 8.01 -4.23
C PHE A 143 4.02 8.60 -4.57
N ASP A 144 4.47 9.61 -3.85
CA ASP A 144 5.75 10.29 -4.10
C ASP A 144 6.95 9.35 -3.82
N ALA A 145 6.79 8.40 -2.88
CA ALA A 145 7.77 7.37 -2.53
C ALA A 145 7.53 6.02 -3.25
N ALA A 146 6.66 5.98 -4.26
CA ALA A 146 6.35 4.76 -4.99
C ALA A 146 7.57 4.22 -5.74
N ILE A 147 7.72 2.90 -5.73
CA ILE A 147 8.69 2.17 -6.54
C ILE A 147 8.06 1.75 -7.87
N ARG A 148 8.87 1.60 -8.88
CA ARG A 148 8.43 1.11 -10.19
C ARG A 148 8.78 -0.37 -10.34
N ILE A 149 7.81 -1.19 -10.69
CA ILE A 149 8.03 -2.62 -10.96
C ILE A 149 7.82 -2.87 -12.45
N VAL A 150 8.87 -3.36 -13.11
CA VAL A 150 8.81 -3.86 -14.48
C VAL A 150 8.15 -5.24 -14.41
N VAL A 151 6.88 -5.29 -14.79
CA VAL A 151 6.08 -6.53 -14.80
C VAL A 151 6.50 -7.41 -15.98
N ASP A 152 6.68 -6.78 -17.14
CA ASP A 152 7.25 -7.36 -18.36
C ASP A 152 7.76 -6.24 -19.30
N ASP A 153 8.23 -6.61 -20.49
CA ASP A 153 8.80 -5.68 -21.48
C ASP A 153 7.85 -4.53 -21.87
N SER A 154 6.56 -4.68 -21.65
CA SER A 154 5.50 -3.75 -22.08
C SER A 154 4.81 -3.03 -20.93
N LEU A 155 5.04 -3.44 -19.67
CA LEU A 155 4.28 -2.94 -18.52
C LEU A 155 5.16 -2.62 -17.33
N VAL A 156 5.17 -1.36 -16.94
CA VAL A 156 5.86 -0.85 -15.74
C VAL A 156 4.85 -0.14 -14.84
N VAL A 157 4.62 -0.69 -13.67
CA VAL A 157 3.56 -0.24 -12.74
C VAL A 157 4.17 0.38 -11.48
N PRO A 158 3.63 1.52 -11.01
CA PRO A 158 4.02 2.09 -9.72
C PRO A 158 3.32 1.39 -8.55
N PHE A 159 4.11 0.96 -7.57
CA PHE A 159 3.65 0.34 -6.32
C PHE A 159 4.09 1.17 -5.13
N ALA A 160 3.25 1.27 -4.10
CA ALA A 160 3.68 1.84 -2.83
C ALA A 160 4.89 1.06 -2.30
N SER A 161 5.94 1.75 -1.89
CA SER A 161 7.10 1.12 -1.26
C SER A 161 6.73 0.44 0.06
N LEU A 162 7.55 -0.49 0.57
CA LEU A 162 7.28 -1.13 1.87
C LEU A 162 7.15 -0.12 3.02
N PRO A 163 7.99 0.93 3.13
CA PRO A 163 7.75 2.02 4.10
C PRO A 163 6.44 2.78 3.87
N GLY A 164 6.08 3.05 2.61
CA GLY A 164 4.80 3.67 2.26
C GLY A 164 3.61 2.81 2.65
N LEU A 165 3.67 1.49 2.41
CA LEU A 165 2.65 0.54 2.84
C LEU A 165 2.53 0.48 4.37
N ALA A 166 3.66 0.44 5.10
CA ALA A 166 3.66 0.43 6.57
C ALA A 166 2.97 1.68 7.12
N MET A 167 3.28 2.86 6.56
CA MET A 167 2.64 4.12 6.90
C MET A 167 1.12 4.09 6.65
N LEU A 168 0.68 3.67 5.45
CA LEU A 168 -0.75 3.58 5.12
C LEU A 168 -1.49 2.59 6.03
N LYS A 169 -0.87 1.44 6.35
CA LYS A 169 -1.44 0.44 7.27
C LYS A 169 -1.54 0.97 8.70
N LEU A 170 -0.56 1.74 9.14
CA LEU A 170 -0.58 2.36 10.44
C LEU A 170 -1.72 3.37 10.57
N LEU A 171 -1.91 4.24 9.57
CA LEU A 171 -3.01 5.20 9.52
C LEU A 171 -4.38 4.49 9.49
N ALA A 172 -4.52 3.47 8.65
CA ALA A 172 -5.74 2.68 8.55
C ALA A 172 -6.06 1.95 9.88
N TRP A 173 -5.04 1.38 10.54
CA TRP A 173 -5.20 0.77 11.86
C TRP A 173 -5.62 1.79 12.91
N HIS A 174 -5.04 2.99 12.92
CA HIS A 174 -5.45 4.06 13.82
C HIS A 174 -6.94 4.38 13.67
N ASP A 175 -7.44 4.46 12.45
CA ASP A 175 -8.82 4.84 12.17
C ASP A 175 -9.84 3.74 12.49
N ARG A 176 -9.48 2.47 12.36
CA ARG A 176 -10.43 1.35 12.41
C ARG A 176 -10.02 0.12 13.22
N HIS A 177 -9.00 0.22 14.10
CA HIS A 177 -8.51 -0.93 14.89
C HIS A 177 -9.57 -1.59 15.80
N GLY A 178 -10.61 -0.88 16.18
CA GLY A 178 -11.74 -1.44 16.94
C GLY A 178 -12.56 -2.45 16.17
N ASP A 179 -12.61 -2.34 14.84
CA ASP A 179 -13.49 -3.12 13.98
C ASP A 179 -12.73 -4.17 13.15
N ASP A 180 -11.46 -3.90 12.80
CA ASP A 180 -10.69 -4.72 11.88
C ASP A 180 -9.21 -4.84 12.27
N ARG A 181 -8.76 -6.07 12.50
CA ARG A 181 -7.37 -6.39 12.88
C ARG A 181 -6.45 -6.69 11.69
N ARG A 182 -6.96 -6.69 10.45
CA ARG A 182 -6.18 -7.04 9.26
C ARG A 182 -5.01 -6.09 9.02
N ASP A 183 -5.18 -4.81 9.32
CA ASP A 183 -4.12 -3.81 9.14
C ASP A 183 -2.93 -4.06 10.06
N ALA A 184 -3.17 -4.48 11.31
CA ALA A 184 -2.12 -4.85 12.24
C ALA A 184 -1.37 -6.11 11.78
N THR A 185 -2.08 -7.12 11.25
CA THR A 185 -1.46 -8.34 10.70
C THR A 185 -0.58 -8.03 9.48
N ASP A 186 -1.07 -7.19 8.59
CA ASP A 186 -0.32 -6.75 7.41
C ASP A 186 0.92 -5.94 7.82
N LEU A 187 0.80 -5.05 8.82
CA LEU A 187 1.92 -4.29 9.36
C LEU A 187 2.99 -5.20 9.98
N LEU A 188 2.56 -6.19 10.79
CA LEU A 188 3.49 -7.18 11.37
C LEU A 188 4.23 -7.96 10.27
N THR A 189 3.53 -8.36 9.20
CA THR A 189 4.15 -9.02 8.05
C THR A 189 5.25 -8.13 7.42
N LEU A 190 4.98 -6.83 7.24
CA LEU A 190 5.97 -5.89 6.70
C LEU A 190 7.20 -5.76 7.62
N LEU A 191 6.98 -5.63 8.93
CA LEU A 191 8.05 -5.52 9.94
C LEU A 191 8.97 -6.75 9.93
N CYS A 192 8.37 -7.96 9.95
CA CYS A 192 9.12 -9.23 10.01
C CYS A 192 9.79 -9.60 8.67
N SER A 193 9.36 -9.02 7.55
CA SER A 193 9.90 -9.35 6.22
C SER A 193 10.85 -8.29 5.67
N TYR A 194 11.06 -7.19 6.38
CA TYR A 194 11.77 -6.04 5.80
C TYR A 194 13.25 -6.32 5.55
N GLU A 195 13.92 -7.07 6.43
CA GLU A 195 15.31 -7.49 6.23
C GLU A 195 15.45 -8.30 4.94
N SER A 196 14.67 -9.39 4.82
CA SER A 196 14.72 -10.30 3.67
C SER A 196 14.18 -9.67 2.36
N ALA A 197 13.53 -8.51 2.44
CA ALA A 197 13.10 -7.70 1.31
C ALA A 197 14.21 -6.79 0.75
N GLY A 198 15.44 -7.29 0.64
CA GLY A 198 16.58 -6.60 0.03
C GLY A 198 17.21 -5.52 0.91
N ASN A 199 16.97 -5.52 2.21
CA ASN A 199 17.54 -4.53 3.14
C ASN A 199 18.69 -5.07 4.00
N GLN A 200 19.11 -6.33 3.84
CA GLN A 200 20.20 -6.93 4.58
C GLN A 200 21.51 -6.15 4.43
N ASP A 201 21.92 -5.87 3.18
CA ASP A 201 23.14 -5.12 2.91
C ASP A 201 23.12 -3.70 3.50
N ARG A 202 21.97 -3.07 3.58
CA ARG A 202 21.81 -1.77 4.22
C ARG A 202 22.01 -1.86 5.72
N LEU A 203 21.42 -2.87 6.37
CA LEU A 203 21.56 -3.09 7.81
C LEU A 203 23.00 -3.37 8.22
N PHE A 204 23.73 -4.17 7.43
CA PHE A 204 25.13 -4.50 7.73
C PHE A 204 26.13 -3.46 7.19
N GLY A 205 25.65 -2.44 6.48
CA GLY A 205 26.47 -1.37 5.88
C GLY A 205 26.09 0.02 6.38
N GLN A 206 25.29 0.72 5.60
CA GLN A 206 24.98 2.14 5.83
C GLN A 206 24.18 2.41 7.12
N GLU A 207 23.39 1.43 7.58
CA GLU A 207 22.50 1.54 8.73
C GLU A 207 22.95 0.63 9.89
N ALA A 208 24.26 0.29 9.95
CA ALA A 208 24.83 -0.59 10.97
C ALA A 208 24.68 -0.04 12.40
N ASP A 209 24.49 1.28 12.56
CA ASP A 209 24.13 1.91 13.83
C ASP A 209 22.82 1.37 14.44
N LEU A 210 21.89 0.88 13.60
CA LEU A 210 20.68 0.22 14.10
C LEU A 210 20.98 -1.15 14.72
N LEU A 211 21.88 -1.93 14.13
CA LEU A 211 22.31 -3.21 14.71
C LEU A 211 22.97 -3.00 16.08
N GLU A 212 23.87 -2.04 16.18
CA GLU A 212 24.51 -1.70 17.46
C GLU A 212 23.48 -1.21 18.50
N LYS A 213 22.55 -0.35 18.08
CA LYS A 213 21.50 0.20 18.94
C LYS A 213 20.57 -0.87 19.53
N TYR A 214 20.32 -1.95 18.81
CA TYR A 214 19.40 -3.01 19.20
C TYR A 214 20.12 -4.34 19.49
N ASP A 215 21.34 -4.26 20.03
CA ASP A 215 22.12 -5.42 20.50
C ASP A 215 22.25 -6.53 19.43
N PHE A 216 22.36 -6.14 18.17
CA PHE A 216 22.45 -7.03 17.00
C PHE A 216 21.22 -7.93 16.79
N ASP A 217 20.06 -7.56 17.34
CA ASP A 217 18.77 -8.16 16.97
C ASP A 217 18.37 -7.65 15.57
N ILE A 218 18.56 -8.52 14.58
CA ILE A 218 18.34 -8.19 13.15
C ILE A 218 16.88 -7.84 12.88
N ASP A 219 15.95 -8.56 13.48
CA ASP A 219 14.51 -8.35 13.28
C ASP A 219 14.08 -6.96 13.79
N ILE A 220 14.57 -6.57 14.97
CA ILE A 220 14.27 -5.26 15.56
C ILE A 220 14.95 -4.15 14.77
N ALA A 221 16.21 -4.34 14.38
CA ALA A 221 16.95 -3.37 13.57
C ALA A 221 16.28 -3.15 12.21
N ALA A 222 15.80 -4.22 11.55
CA ALA A 222 15.06 -4.14 10.30
C ALA A 222 13.72 -3.41 10.45
N ALA A 223 12.97 -3.68 11.52
CA ALA A 223 11.74 -2.95 11.83
C ALA A 223 12.01 -1.46 12.06
N ALA A 224 13.09 -1.12 12.75
CA ALA A 224 13.52 0.27 12.96
C ALA A 224 13.94 0.95 11.65
N LEU A 225 14.58 0.21 10.73
CA LEU A 225 14.93 0.70 9.40
C LEU A 225 13.68 0.99 8.55
N LEU A 226 12.67 0.11 8.60
CA LEU A 226 11.37 0.34 7.97
C LEU A 226 10.73 1.62 8.53
N ALA A 227 10.74 1.80 9.85
CA ALA A 227 10.19 2.97 10.51
C ALA A 227 10.91 4.27 10.10
N ARG A 228 12.25 4.27 9.98
CA ARG A 228 13.01 5.41 9.43
C ARG A 228 12.54 5.79 8.03
N GLY A 229 12.29 4.81 7.17
CA GLY A 229 11.76 5.04 5.82
C GLY A 229 10.34 5.62 5.84
N ALA A 230 9.50 5.17 6.75
CA ALA A 230 8.16 5.69 6.95
C ALA A 230 8.17 7.10 7.59
N GLU A 231 9.03 7.37 8.56
CA GLU A 231 9.14 8.66 9.25
C GLU A 231 9.43 9.82 8.30
N ALA A 232 10.30 9.63 7.32
CA ALA A 232 10.59 10.67 6.32
C ALA A 232 9.34 11.12 5.56
N ALA A 233 8.41 10.17 5.30
CA ALA A 233 7.12 10.45 4.66
C ALA A 233 6.10 11.05 5.65
N THR A 234 6.17 10.70 6.92
CA THR A 234 5.15 11.02 7.93
C THR A 234 5.30 12.36 8.60
N LYS A 235 6.49 12.96 8.63
CA LYS A 235 6.69 14.34 9.16
C LYS A 235 5.74 15.35 8.52
N GLN A 236 5.36 15.15 7.27
CA GLN A 236 4.37 15.99 6.59
C GLN A 236 2.92 15.70 7.02
N ILE A 237 2.61 14.46 7.38
CA ILE A 237 1.26 14.03 7.77
C ILE A 237 0.91 14.52 9.18
N VAL A 238 1.86 14.50 10.10
CA VAL A 238 1.69 14.99 11.48
C VAL A 238 1.18 16.43 11.50
N THR A 239 1.67 17.26 10.57
CA THR A 239 1.20 18.65 10.40
C THR A 239 -0.27 18.72 9.98
N VAL A 240 -0.78 17.71 9.26
CA VAL A 240 -2.16 17.67 8.73
C VAL A 240 -3.14 17.05 9.73
N LEU A 241 -2.74 16.03 10.47
CA LEU A 241 -3.60 15.33 11.43
C LEU A 241 -3.72 16.03 12.79
N GLY A 242 -2.84 16.99 13.08
CA GLY A 242 -2.91 17.82 14.30
C GLY A 242 -2.63 17.09 15.63
N ASP A 243 -2.34 15.79 15.60
CA ASP A 243 -2.03 15.01 16.80
C ASP A 243 -0.69 14.26 16.68
N GLU A 244 0.38 15.03 16.83
CA GLU A 244 1.76 14.54 16.84
C GLU A 244 2.00 13.42 17.86
N ARG A 245 1.25 13.41 18.98
CA ARG A 245 1.45 12.47 20.07
C ARG A 245 0.97 11.05 19.75
N VAL A 246 -0.13 10.92 19.05
CA VAL A 246 -0.65 9.59 18.63
C VAL A 246 0.30 8.97 17.63
N PHE A 247 0.72 9.77 16.66
CA PHE A 247 1.63 9.31 15.61
C PHE A 247 3.02 8.96 16.17
N GLN A 248 3.56 9.79 17.06
CA GLN A 248 4.85 9.51 17.70
C GLN A 248 4.79 8.23 18.55
N ARG A 249 3.69 7.99 19.30
CA ARG A 249 3.50 6.73 20.02
C ARG A 249 3.48 5.50 19.10
N LEU A 250 2.88 5.60 17.93
CA LEU A 250 2.83 4.51 16.98
C LEU A 250 4.22 4.24 16.36
N LEU A 251 4.98 5.29 16.01
CA LEU A 251 6.37 5.16 15.59
C LEU A 251 7.26 4.61 16.71
N ASP A 252 7.07 5.06 17.93
CA ASP A 252 7.78 4.55 19.10
C ASP A 252 7.48 3.06 19.32
N HIS A 253 6.23 2.63 19.19
CA HIS A 253 5.85 1.21 19.25
C HIS A 253 6.48 0.38 18.13
N MET A 254 6.56 0.91 16.91
CA MET A 254 7.25 0.25 15.80
C MET A 254 8.76 0.17 16.04
N ALA A 255 9.37 1.25 16.58
CA ALA A 255 10.81 1.33 16.78
C ALA A 255 11.30 0.56 18.02
N PHE A 256 10.47 0.41 19.05
CA PHE A 256 10.87 -0.24 20.33
C PHE A 256 10.55 -1.73 20.38
N GLY A 257 10.03 -2.31 19.27
CA GLY A 257 9.86 -3.78 19.18
C GLY A 257 9.03 -4.37 20.32
N ASP A 258 8.09 -3.60 20.92
CA ASP A 258 7.19 -4.16 21.91
C ASP A 258 6.17 -5.07 21.23
N ARG A 259 6.69 -6.25 20.84
CA ARG A 259 5.88 -7.37 20.35
C ARG A 259 4.72 -7.68 21.31
N GLN A 260 4.83 -7.30 22.59
CA GLN A 260 3.78 -7.49 23.58
C GLN A 260 2.63 -6.49 23.43
N ALA A 261 2.87 -5.27 22.99
CA ALA A 261 1.80 -4.28 22.82
C ALA A 261 0.96 -4.56 21.55
N VAL A 262 1.59 -4.96 20.44
CA VAL A 262 0.90 -5.44 19.23
C VAL A 262 0.27 -6.83 19.46
N VAL A 263 0.89 -7.68 20.29
CA VAL A 263 0.45 -9.02 20.70
C VAL A 263 -0.60 -8.95 21.82
N GLY A 264 -0.53 -7.97 22.73
CA GLY A 264 -1.50 -7.76 23.82
C GLY A 264 -2.94 -7.56 23.33
N ASP A 265 -3.12 -7.05 22.10
CA ASP A 265 -4.41 -6.94 21.44
C ASP A 265 -4.83 -8.20 20.63
N GLY A 266 -4.22 -9.35 20.92
CA GLY A 266 -4.67 -10.67 20.42
C GLY A 266 -3.87 -11.29 19.28
N MET A 267 -2.65 -10.82 19.01
CA MET A 267 -1.70 -11.50 18.14
C MET A 267 -0.74 -12.39 18.94
N ASP A 268 -0.91 -13.69 18.85
CA ASP A 268 0.11 -14.67 19.29
C ASP A 268 1.09 -14.88 18.12
N PRO A 269 2.36 -14.46 18.23
CA PRO A 269 3.35 -14.65 17.16
C PRO A 269 3.59 -16.10 16.78
N ARG A 270 3.16 -17.07 17.62
CA ARG A 270 3.29 -18.52 17.38
C ARG A 270 2.17 -19.11 16.51
N ARG A 271 1.20 -18.31 16.06
CA ARG A 271 0.09 -18.76 15.19
C ARG A 271 0.26 -18.37 13.72
N VAL A 272 1.42 -17.83 13.35
CA VAL A 272 1.77 -17.57 11.94
C VAL A 272 2.57 -18.78 11.45
N HIS A 273 1.85 -19.85 11.10
CA HIS A 273 2.36 -20.96 10.28
C HIS A 273 1.58 -21.01 8.98
#